data_90a1a21151ced50633afab4af9f28d6e
#
_entry.id   90a1a21151ced50633afab4af9f28d6e
#
_cell.length_a   1.000
_cell.length_b   1.000
_cell.length_c   1.000
_cell.angle_alpha   90.00
_cell.angle_beta   90.00
_cell.angle_gamma   90.00
#
_symmetry.space_group_name_H-M   'P 1'
#
loop_
_entity.id
_entity.type
_entity.pdbx_description
1 polymer ?
#
loop_
_entity_poly.entity_id
_entity_poly.type
_entity_poly.pdbx_seq_one_letter_code
_entity_poly.pdbx_strand_id
1 'polypeptide(L)'
;MTMKPAFVALALAILSSTALGAEKASGWGHDWPEGYLAKPLLPDSLSLLPPSPTWGTPRQLMDEALNAEALALEGTARFRLATKDADLDFPAAADNFSCALGVEISADKTPVLYDLMRRTMTDAGHSTKLAKDKYQRKRPFQINGKKTCTPDDEAFLRDNGSYPSGHATIGWTWALILAQISPGKSNAVLERGRSFGDSRVICNVHWQSDVVEGRLLGAAVVAKLHSVAEFKADLATAKTEVTAGQSPSKDCGEETKVLEVWRH
;
A
#
# COMPACT_ATOMS: atom_id res chain seq x y z
N MET A 1 43.45 -69.40 -23.63
CA MET A 1 43.57 -67.97 -23.36
C MET A 1 42.19 -67.35 -23.54
N THR A 2 41.49 -67.20 -22.46
CA THR A 2 40.12 -66.70 -22.47
C THR A 2 40.09 -65.33 -21.73
N MET A 3 39.88 -64.24 -22.48
CA MET A 3 39.77 -62.89 -21.95
C MET A 3 38.30 -62.72 -21.41
N LYS A 4 38.20 -62.33 -20.15
CA LYS A 4 36.91 -61.89 -19.55
C LYS A 4 36.73 -60.39 -19.81
N PRO A 5 35.52 -59.90 -20.17
CA PRO A 5 35.26 -58.50 -20.27
C PRO A 5 34.96 -57.88 -18.88
N ALA A 6 35.62 -56.77 -18.59
CA ALA A 6 35.34 -55.94 -17.41
C ALA A 6 34.14 -55.07 -17.67
N PHE A 7 33.09 -55.18 -16.81
CA PHE A 7 31.96 -54.28 -16.78
C PHE A 7 32.33 -53.04 -15.94
N VAL A 8 32.35 -51.87 -16.59
CA VAL A 8 32.46 -50.58 -15.91
C VAL A 8 31.05 -50.15 -15.56
N ALA A 9 30.73 -50.12 -14.28
CA ALA A 9 29.46 -49.59 -13.76
C ALA A 9 29.55 -48.04 -13.70
N LEU A 10 28.80 -47.37 -14.54
CA LEU A 10 28.65 -45.90 -14.52
C LEU A 10 27.62 -45.52 -13.43
N ALA A 11 28.12 -45.01 -12.32
CA ALA A 11 27.25 -44.50 -11.26
C ALA A 11 26.69 -43.13 -11.66
N LEU A 12 25.38 -43.08 -11.94
CA LEU A 12 24.65 -41.82 -12.19
C LEU A 12 24.40 -41.13 -10.84
N ALA A 13 25.14 -40.09 -10.53
CA ALA A 13 24.86 -39.24 -9.38
C ALA A 13 23.64 -38.37 -9.68
N ILE A 14 22.51 -38.68 -9.05
CA ILE A 14 21.31 -37.84 -9.05
C ILE A 14 21.58 -36.68 -8.10
N LEU A 15 21.86 -35.50 -8.65
CA LEU A 15 21.88 -34.23 -7.92
C LEU A 15 20.42 -33.88 -7.59
N SER A 16 19.99 -34.19 -6.35
CA SER A 16 18.78 -33.68 -5.78
C SER A 16 18.94 -32.18 -5.53
N SER A 17 18.43 -31.35 -6.45
CA SER A 17 18.27 -29.92 -6.22
C SER A 17 17.18 -29.75 -5.14
N THR A 18 17.60 -29.55 -3.88
CA THR A 18 16.74 -29.00 -2.86
C THR A 18 16.40 -27.58 -3.28
N ALA A 19 15.19 -27.37 -3.78
CA ALA A 19 14.60 -26.06 -3.88
C ALA A 19 14.61 -25.47 -2.46
N LEU A 20 15.53 -24.53 -2.18
CA LEU A 20 15.39 -23.66 -1.03
C LEU A 20 14.04 -22.96 -1.20
N GLY A 21 13.07 -23.31 -0.35
CA GLY A 21 11.82 -22.59 -0.24
C GLY A 21 12.19 -21.13 -0.01
N ALA A 22 11.75 -20.26 -0.91
CA ALA A 22 11.84 -18.83 -0.72
C ALA A 22 11.13 -18.54 0.63
N GLU A 23 11.90 -18.10 1.61
CA GLU A 23 11.42 -17.62 2.89
C GLU A 23 10.41 -16.51 2.55
N LYS A 24 9.14 -16.67 2.93
CA LYS A 24 8.10 -15.67 2.70
C LYS A 24 8.60 -14.35 3.28
N ALA A 25 9.00 -13.45 2.40
CA ALA A 25 9.53 -12.16 2.79
C ALA A 25 8.46 -11.40 3.56
N SER A 26 8.79 -11.16 4.82
CA SER A 26 8.32 -10.08 5.68
C SER A 26 6.86 -9.63 5.64
N GLY A 27 6.12 -9.97 6.66
CA GLY A 27 5.24 -9.04 7.38
C GLY A 27 3.96 -8.53 6.74
N TRP A 28 3.81 -8.52 5.42
CA TRP A 28 2.62 -8.07 4.71
C TRP A 28 1.99 -9.20 3.86
N GLY A 29 2.58 -10.39 3.85
CA GLY A 29 2.04 -11.55 3.15
C GLY A 29 2.12 -11.49 1.60
N HIS A 30 2.73 -10.47 1.03
CA HIS A 30 2.79 -10.21 -0.40
C HIS A 30 4.22 -10.28 -0.92
N ASP A 31 4.40 -10.81 -2.12
CA ASP A 31 5.64 -10.73 -2.90
C ASP A 31 5.75 -9.33 -3.53
N TRP A 32 6.21 -8.38 -2.75
CA TRP A 32 6.42 -7.02 -3.24
C TRP A 32 7.71 -6.94 -4.07
N PRO A 33 7.68 -6.24 -5.22
CA PRO A 33 8.89 -6.02 -6.01
C PRO A 33 9.90 -5.17 -5.26
N GLU A 34 11.13 -5.13 -5.74
CA GLU A 34 12.13 -4.18 -5.25
C GLU A 34 11.67 -2.74 -5.53
N GLY A 35 11.75 -1.87 -4.50
CA GLY A 35 11.45 -0.45 -4.63
C GLY A 35 12.52 0.32 -5.42
N TYR A 36 12.33 1.62 -5.60
CA TYR A 36 13.33 2.52 -6.18
C TYR A 36 14.35 2.98 -5.15
N LEU A 37 13.99 2.98 -3.87
CA LEU A 37 14.82 3.49 -2.78
C LEU A 37 15.57 2.34 -2.09
N ALA A 38 16.88 2.37 -2.14
CA ALA A 38 17.68 1.52 -1.27
C ALA A 38 17.34 1.83 0.20
N LYS A 39 17.41 0.83 1.09
CA LYS A 39 17.03 0.97 2.52
C LYS A 39 17.58 2.22 3.22
N PRO A 40 18.86 2.64 3.02
CA PRO A 40 19.39 3.85 3.66
C PRO A 40 18.79 5.17 3.12
N LEU A 41 18.13 5.12 1.96
CA LEU A 41 17.50 6.29 1.33
C LEU A 41 16.03 6.44 1.72
N LEU A 42 15.43 5.42 2.33
CA LEU A 42 14.05 5.52 2.82
C LEU A 42 13.91 6.67 3.82
N PRO A 43 12.79 7.41 3.82
CA PRO A 43 12.51 8.40 4.85
C PRO A 43 12.57 7.78 6.25
N ASP A 44 13.25 8.43 7.17
CA ASP A 44 13.28 8.01 8.57
C ASP A 44 12.00 8.47 9.29
N SER A 45 11.07 7.52 9.49
CA SER A 45 9.79 7.79 10.12
C SER A 45 9.89 8.21 11.60
N LEU A 46 11.00 7.91 12.30
CA LEU A 46 11.21 8.36 13.67
C LEU A 46 11.67 9.81 13.76
N SER A 47 12.41 10.27 12.74
CA SER A 47 12.88 11.66 12.67
C SER A 47 11.82 12.62 12.13
N LEU A 48 10.96 12.13 11.22
CA LEU A 48 9.99 12.96 10.51
C LEU A 48 8.65 13.08 11.24
N LEU A 49 8.23 12.01 11.92
CA LEU A 49 6.91 11.97 12.54
C LEU A 49 6.97 12.29 14.03
N PRO A 50 5.96 12.99 14.57
CA PRO A 50 5.83 13.13 16.02
C PRO A 50 5.63 11.77 16.68
N PRO A 51 5.85 11.65 18.00
CA PRO A 51 5.49 10.45 18.74
C PRO A 51 4.03 10.06 18.55
N SER A 52 3.75 8.74 18.51
CA SER A 52 2.36 8.26 18.41
C SER A 52 1.55 8.77 19.61
N PRO A 53 0.27 9.13 19.42
CA PRO A 53 -0.60 9.53 20.52
C PRO A 53 -0.68 8.48 21.61
N THR A 54 -0.65 8.92 22.87
CA THR A 54 -0.79 8.08 24.08
C THR A 54 -2.17 8.27 24.70
N TRP A 55 -2.63 7.25 25.43
CA TRP A 55 -3.92 7.27 26.11
C TRP A 55 -4.11 8.50 26.98
N GLY A 56 -5.31 9.10 26.94
CA GLY A 56 -5.68 10.28 27.73
C GLY A 56 -5.18 11.61 27.14
N THR A 57 -4.38 11.61 26.09
CA THR A 57 -3.99 12.86 25.43
C THR A 57 -5.09 13.38 24.51
N PRO A 58 -5.18 14.71 24.25
CA PRO A 58 -6.18 15.27 23.33
C PRO A 58 -6.16 14.65 21.93
N ARG A 59 -4.98 14.28 21.40
CA ARG A 59 -4.87 13.61 20.09
C ARG A 59 -5.50 12.22 20.12
N GLN A 60 -5.31 11.45 21.21
CA GLN A 60 -5.93 10.13 21.32
C GLN A 60 -7.43 10.22 21.53
N LEU A 61 -7.92 11.19 22.30
CA LEU A 61 -9.37 11.42 22.46
C LEU A 61 -10.05 11.80 21.15
N MET A 62 -9.38 12.59 20.32
CA MET A 62 -9.86 12.89 18.95
C MET A 62 -9.91 11.63 18.08
N ASP A 63 -8.88 10.79 18.12
CA ASP A 63 -8.83 9.51 17.41
C ASP A 63 -10.00 8.60 17.81
N GLU A 64 -10.33 8.53 19.10
CA GLU A 64 -11.42 7.71 19.61
C GLU A 64 -12.80 8.26 19.16
N ALA A 65 -12.98 9.57 19.15
CA ALA A 65 -14.20 10.21 18.67
C ALA A 65 -14.43 9.93 17.17
N LEU A 66 -13.40 10.14 16.34
CA LEU A 66 -13.49 9.90 14.89
C LEU A 66 -13.65 8.41 14.57
N ASN A 67 -13.05 7.52 15.35
CA ASN A 67 -13.29 6.08 15.20
C ASN A 67 -14.75 5.72 15.51
N ALA A 68 -15.34 6.29 16.56
CA ALA A 68 -16.75 6.06 16.90
C ALA A 68 -17.69 6.51 15.77
N GLU A 69 -17.43 7.66 15.13
CA GLU A 69 -18.17 8.13 13.96
C GLU A 69 -18.00 7.19 12.75
N ALA A 70 -16.76 6.73 12.49
CA ALA A 70 -16.46 5.82 11.38
C ALA A 70 -17.19 4.47 11.49
N LEU A 71 -17.36 3.95 12.70
CA LEU A 71 -18.10 2.70 12.96
C LEU A 71 -19.56 2.77 12.52
N ALA A 72 -20.17 3.96 12.49
CA ALA A 72 -21.55 4.14 12.00
C ALA A 72 -21.68 3.89 10.47
N LEU A 73 -20.58 3.81 9.74
CA LEU A 73 -20.58 3.52 8.31
C LEU A 73 -20.61 2.02 7.99
N GLU A 74 -20.61 1.13 8.99
CA GLU A 74 -20.69 -0.31 8.76
C GLU A 74 -21.91 -0.66 7.89
N GLY A 75 -21.72 -1.52 6.87
CA GLY A 75 -22.75 -1.96 5.93
C GLY A 75 -23.10 -0.96 4.82
N THR A 76 -22.58 0.27 4.85
CA THR A 76 -22.82 1.27 3.80
C THR A 76 -21.97 1.03 2.54
N ALA A 77 -22.28 1.75 1.46
CA ALA A 77 -21.44 1.75 0.24
C ALA A 77 -20.01 2.24 0.53
N ARG A 78 -19.86 3.23 1.45
CA ARG A 78 -18.53 3.73 1.85
C ARG A 78 -17.70 2.67 2.60
N PHE A 79 -18.34 1.86 3.43
CA PHE A 79 -17.69 0.73 4.08
C PHE A 79 -17.25 -0.34 3.07
N ARG A 80 -18.08 -0.66 2.07
CA ARG A 80 -17.69 -1.59 1.00
C ARG A 80 -16.51 -1.08 0.18
N LEU A 81 -16.45 0.23 -0.11
CA LEU A 81 -15.27 0.83 -0.74
C LEU A 81 -14.04 0.71 0.16
N ALA A 82 -14.19 0.92 1.47
CA ALA A 82 -13.10 0.76 2.43
C ALA A 82 -12.55 -0.69 2.47
N THR A 83 -13.43 -1.68 2.31
CA THR A 83 -13.02 -3.09 2.18
C THR A 83 -12.20 -3.33 0.91
N LYS A 84 -12.60 -2.76 -0.23
CA LYS A 84 -11.83 -2.83 -1.48
C LYS A 84 -10.45 -2.17 -1.34
N ASP A 85 -10.40 -1.00 -0.69
CA ASP A 85 -9.15 -0.27 -0.47
C ASP A 85 -8.18 -0.99 0.47
N ALA A 86 -8.63 -2.01 1.17
CA ALA A 86 -7.77 -2.83 2.02
C ALA A 86 -6.87 -3.76 1.23
N ASP A 87 -7.27 -4.11 0.02
CA ASP A 87 -6.52 -4.98 -0.87
C ASP A 87 -5.37 -4.22 -1.53
N LEU A 88 -4.14 -4.66 -1.25
CA LEU A 88 -2.91 -4.16 -1.88
C LEU A 88 -2.36 -5.09 -2.95
N ASP A 89 -3.08 -6.17 -3.26
CA ASP A 89 -2.69 -7.07 -4.33
C ASP A 89 -2.98 -6.46 -5.70
N PHE A 90 -2.04 -6.61 -6.61
CA PHE A 90 -2.21 -6.18 -7.98
C PHE A 90 -2.86 -7.31 -8.82
N PRO A 91 -3.84 -6.99 -9.66
CA PRO A 91 -4.17 -5.67 -10.24
C PRO A 91 -5.15 -4.80 -9.41
N ALA A 92 -5.83 -5.32 -8.38
CA ALA A 92 -6.89 -4.61 -7.67
C ALA A 92 -6.41 -3.27 -7.06
N ALA A 93 -5.22 -3.27 -6.47
CA ALA A 93 -4.64 -2.08 -5.86
C ALA A 93 -4.45 -0.91 -6.86
N ALA A 94 -3.96 -1.20 -8.07
CA ALA A 94 -3.79 -0.20 -9.12
C ALA A 94 -5.13 0.32 -9.63
N ASP A 95 -6.11 -0.57 -9.82
CA ASP A 95 -7.43 -0.24 -10.34
C ASP A 95 -8.23 0.70 -9.43
N ASN A 96 -7.90 0.75 -8.13
CA ASN A 96 -8.50 1.70 -7.19
C ASN A 96 -8.29 3.18 -7.59
N PHE A 97 -7.33 3.51 -8.45
CA PHE A 97 -7.07 4.86 -8.91
C PHE A 97 -7.50 5.12 -10.36
N SER A 98 -7.91 4.09 -11.10
CA SER A 98 -8.28 4.20 -12.52
C SER A 98 -9.40 5.21 -12.75
N CYS A 99 -10.45 5.21 -11.93
CA CYS A 99 -11.58 6.15 -12.05
C CYS A 99 -11.15 7.60 -11.80
N ALA A 100 -10.39 7.86 -10.75
CA ALA A 100 -9.94 9.21 -10.41
C ALA A 100 -8.97 9.76 -11.46
N LEU A 101 -8.11 8.90 -12.02
CA LEU A 101 -7.19 9.25 -13.10
C LEU A 101 -7.91 9.43 -14.44
N GLY A 102 -9.01 8.72 -14.66
CA GLY A 102 -9.74 8.65 -15.93
C GLY A 102 -9.08 7.77 -16.98
N VAL A 103 -8.13 6.92 -16.57
CA VAL A 103 -7.39 5.99 -17.42
C VAL A 103 -7.32 4.63 -16.74
N GLU A 104 -7.48 3.54 -17.51
CA GLU A 104 -7.34 2.18 -17.01
C GLU A 104 -5.88 1.89 -16.65
N ILE A 105 -5.62 1.59 -15.39
CA ILE A 105 -4.28 1.24 -14.89
C ILE A 105 -4.18 -0.28 -14.85
N SER A 106 -3.41 -0.86 -15.75
CA SER A 106 -3.20 -2.30 -15.83
C SER A 106 -1.85 -2.66 -16.44
N ALA A 107 -1.41 -3.90 -16.23
CA ALA A 107 -0.15 -4.40 -16.80
C ALA A 107 -0.13 -4.36 -18.33
N ASP A 108 -1.30 -4.46 -18.97
CA ASP A 108 -1.41 -4.47 -20.46
C ASP A 108 -1.52 -3.07 -21.04
N LYS A 109 -2.24 -2.14 -20.39
CA LYS A 109 -2.57 -0.82 -20.94
C LYS A 109 -1.59 0.27 -20.55
N THR A 110 -1.05 0.18 -19.34
CA THR A 110 -0.12 1.16 -18.76
C THR A 110 0.99 0.45 -18.00
N PRO A 111 1.80 -0.40 -18.66
CA PRO A 111 2.74 -1.31 -18.01
C PRO A 111 3.77 -0.58 -17.12
N VAL A 112 4.29 0.56 -17.56
CA VAL A 112 5.28 1.33 -16.77
C VAL A 112 4.62 1.99 -15.57
N LEU A 113 3.44 2.57 -15.72
CA LEU A 113 2.68 3.12 -14.58
C LEU A 113 2.32 2.01 -13.57
N TYR A 114 1.88 0.86 -14.06
CA TYR A 114 1.54 -0.28 -13.22
C TYR A 114 2.72 -0.76 -12.39
N ASP A 115 3.91 -0.92 -13.00
CA ASP A 115 5.13 -1.31 -12.28
C ASP A 115 5.64 -0.21 -11.36
N LEU A 116 5.58 1.05 -11.77
CA LEU A 116 5.91 2.21 -10.95
C LEU A 116 5.07 2.23 -9.65
N MET A 117 3.76 1.95 -9.75
CA MET A 117 2.90 1.87 -8.57
C MET A 117 3.29 0.69 -7.67
N ARG A 118 3.61 -0.46 -8.21
CA ARG A 118 4.08 -1.63 -7.44
C ARG A 118 5.37 -1.33 -6.68
N ARG A 119 6.36 -0.74 -7.34
CA ARG A 119 7.66 -0.43 -6.76
C ARG A 119 7.57 0.66 -5.69
N THR A 120 6.82 1.72 -5.96
CA THR A 120 6.61 2.80 -4.96
C THR A 120 5.75 2.35 -3.78
N MET A 121 4.91 1.32 -3.93
CA MET A 121 4.23 0.66 -2.80
C MET A 121 5.24 0.09 -1.81
N THR A 122 6.26 -0.58 -2.31
CA THR A 122 7.35 -1.15 -1.49
C THR A 122 8.09 -0.06 -0.72
N ASP A 123 8.49 1.02 -1.40
CA ASP A 123 9.18 2.14 -0.75
C ASP A 123 8.33 2.78 0.34
N ALA A 124 7.05 3.03 0.04
CA ALA A 124 6.11 3.64 0.98
C ALA A 124 5.83 2.74 2.18
N GLY A 125 5.59 1.46 1.95
CA GLY A 125 5.35 0.48 3.01
C GLY A 125 6.55 0.33 3.95
N HIS A 126 7.74 0.15 3.40
CA HIS A 126 8.98 -0.01 4.18
C HIS A 126 9.35 1.24 4.99
N SER A 127 9.03 2.44 4.51
CA SER A 127 9.31 3.68 5.23
C SER A 127 8.58 3.76 6.59
N THR A 128 7.47 3.04 6.76
CA THR A 128 6.71 3.04 8.02
C THR A 128 7.36 2.21 9.14
N LYS A 129 8.29 1.32 8.79
CA LYS A 129 8.75 0.23 9.66
C LYS A 129 9.35 0.73 10.97
N LEU A 130 10.25 1.70 10.94
CA LEU A 130 10.93 2.18 12.16
C LEU A 130 9.95 2.68 13.24
N ALA A 131 8.97 3.49 12.84
CA ALA A 131 7.97 4.00 13.76
C ALA A 131 7.01 2.89 14.23
N LYS A 132 6.60 1.97 13.36
CA LYS A 132 5.78 0.81 13.73
C LYS A 132 6.48 -0.06 14.77
N ASP A 133 7.75 -0.38 14.55
CA ASP A 133 8.57 -1.20 15.46
C ASP A 133 8.79 -0.49 16.82
N LYS A 134 8.99 0.83 16.78
CA LYS A 134 9.23 1.63 17.98
C LYS A 134 8.00 1.77 18.88
N TYR A 135 6.86 2.13 18.27
CA TYR A 135 5.69 2.53 19.04
C TYR A 135 4.72 1.38 19.32
N GLN A 136 4.68 0.34 18.50
CA GLN A 136 3.80 -0.83 18.67
C GLN A 136 2.37 -0.42 19.08
N ARG A 137 1.88 0.69 18.50
CA ARG A 137 0.57 1.26 18.84
C ARG A 137 -0.54 0.26 18.57
N LYS A 138 -1.40 0.02 19.54
CA LYS A 138 -2.58 -0.85 19.35
C LYS A 138 -3.58 -0.22 18.38
N ARG A 139 -4.19 -1.08 17.57
CA ARG A 139 -5.21 -0.67 16.60
C ARG A 139 -6.57 -0.48 17.24
N PRO A 140 -7.49 0.31 16.62
CA PRO A 140 -8.85 0.52 17.17
C PRO A 140 -9.56 -0.78 17.52
N PHE A 141 -9.61 -1.77 16.61
CA PHE A 141 -10.31 -3.03 16.84
C PHE A 141 -9.78 -3.83 18.05
N GLN A 142 -8.50 -3.70 18.39
CA GLN A 142 -7.91 -4.34 19.56
C GLN A 142 -8.39 -3.71 20.88
N ILE A 143 -8.88 -2.47 20.83
CA ILE A 143 -9.31 -1.67 21.97
C ILE A 143 -10.83 -1.72 22.14
N ASN A 144 -11.57 -1.47 21.03
CA ASN A 144 -13.02 -1.40 21.08
C ASN A 144 -13.73 -2.76 20.88
N GLY A 145 -12.98 -3.81 20.48
CA GLY A 145 -13.52 -5.15 20.25
C GLY A 145 -14.52 -5.27 19.09
N LYS A 146 -14.64 -4.20 18.26
CA LYS A 146 -15.51 -4.21 17.08
C LYS A 146 -14.82 -4.85 15.89
N LYS A 147 -15.62 -5.39 14.97
CA LYS A 147 -15.12 -6.02 13.74
C LYS A 147 -14.37 -5.05 12.85
N THR A 148 -13.45 -5.59 12.08
CA THR A 148 -12.80 -4.88 10.97
C THR A 148 -13.52 -5.17 9.65
N CYS A 149 -13.20 -4.44 8.58
CA CYS A 149 -13.69 -4.76 7.24
C CYS A 149 -12.94 -5.93 6.58
N THR A 150 -11.83 -6.39 7.17
CA THR A 150 -11.00 -7.53 6.73
C THR A 150 -10.68 -8.43 7.93
N PRO A 151 -11.62 -9.24 8.41
CA PRO A 151 -11.42 -10.08 9.60
C PRO A 151 -10.26 -11.06 9.46
N ASP A 152 -9.99 -11.54 8.24
CA ASP A 152 -8.93 -12.51 7.97
C ASP A 152 -7.53 -11.91 8.18
N ASP A 153 -7.39 -10.59 8.09
CA ASP A 153 -6.13 -9.87 8.31
C ASP A 153 -5.86 -9.58 9.80
N GLU A 154 -6.83 -9.74 10.68
CA GLU A 154 -6.72 -9.30 12.07
C GLU A 154 -5.56 -9.95 12.82
N ALA A 155 -5.29 -11.23 12.57
CA ALA A 155 -4.19 -11.95 13.20
C ALA A 155 -2.85 -11.26 12.90
N PHE A 156 -2.57 -10.99 11.63
CA PHE A 156 -1.39 -10.26 11.20
C PHE A 156 -1.35 -8.82 11.73
N LEU A 157 -2.49 -8.12 11.68
CA LEU A 157 -2.59 -6.73 12.11
C LEU A 157 -2.37 -6.54 13.62
N ARG A 158 -2.67 -7.54 14.45
CA ARG A 158 -2.42 -7.50 15.91
C ARG A 158 -0.94 -7.39 16.25
N ASP A 159 -0.09 -8.04 15.45
CA ASP A 159 1.36 -8.10 15.67
C ASP A 159 2.12 -7.00 14.92
N ASN A 160 1.39 -6.14 14.18
CA ASN A 160 1.95 -5.05 13.40
C ASN A 160 1.43 -3.70 13.92
N GLY A 161 2.32 -2.88 14.47
CA GLY A 161 1.98 -1.58 15.06
C GLY A 161 1.12 -0.70 14.15
N SER A 162 0.13 -0.01 14.73
CA SER A 162 -0.82 0.84 14.00
C SER A 162 -0.17 2.08 13.37
N TYR A 163 0.81 2.68 14.03
CA TYR A 163 1.35 4.01 13.70
C TYR A 163 2.69 3.96 12.99
N PRO A 164 2.85 4.67 11.86
CA PRO A 164 1.82 5.30 11.01
C PRO A 164 1.10 4.27 10.12
N SER A 165 0.02 4.68 9.44
CA SER A 165 -0.71 3.82 8.51
C SER A 165 0.06 3.58 7.22
N GLY A 166 0.41 2.30 6.94
CA GLY A 166 1.07 1.91 5.70
C GLY A 166 0.21 2.17 4.46
N HIS A 167 -1.08 1.81 4.50
CA HIS A 167 -2.02 2.10 3.40
C HIS A 167 -2.15 3.60 3.11
N ALA A 168 -2.22 4.44 4.16
CA ALA A 168 -2.29 5.89 3.96
C ALA A 168 -0.98 6.44 3.36
N THR A 169 0.17 5.87 3.74
CA THR A 169 1.47 6.22 3.14
C THR A 169 1.49 5.84 1.66
N ILE A 170 1.09 4.62 1.32
CA ILE A 170 1.03 4.11 -0.05
C ILE A 170 0.06 4.93 -0.90
N GLY A 171 -1.20 5.04 -0.46
CA GLY A 171 -2.24 5.73 -1.24
C GLY A 171 -1.93 7.21 -1.47
N TRP A 172 -1.29 7.88 -0.51
CA TRP A 172 -0.87 9.27 -0.68
C TRP A 172 0.34 9.40 -1.60
N THR A 173 1.30 8.47 -1.51
CA THR A 173 2.42 8.38 -2.47
C THR A 173 1.89 8.25 -3.90
N TRP A 174 0.97 7.32 -4.15
CA TRP A 174 0.35 7.13 -5.46
C TRP A 174 -0.41 8.37 -5.92
N ALA A 175 -1.21 8.98 -5.06
CA ALA A 175 -1.97 10.17 -5.40
C ALA A 175 -1.06 11.34 -5.82
N LEU A 176 0.04 11.58 -5.11
CA LEU A 176 1.01 12.63 -5.45
C LEU A 176 1.73 12.36 -6.77
N ILE A 177 2.07 11.10 -7.06
CA ILE A 177 2.69 10.69 -8.33
C ILE A 177 1.69 10.86 -9.47
N LEU A 178 0.47 10.37 -9.33
CA LEU A 178 -0.58 10.47 -10.35
C LEU A 178 -0.98 11.92 -10.63
N ALA A 179 -0.99 12.78 -9.61
CA ALA A 179 -1.22 14.22 -9.79
C ALA A 179 -0.13 14.91 -10.64
N GLN A 180 1.12 14.44 -10.55
CA GLN A 180 2.21 14.93 -11.40
C GLN A 180 2.11 14.39 -12.83
N ILE A 181 1.69 13.14 -12.99
CA ILE A 181 1.48 12.50 -14.29
C ILE A 181 0.33 13.17 -15.05
N SER A 182 -0.78 13.46 -14.37
CA SER A 182 -1.99 14.05 -14.96
C SER A 182 -2.45 15.29 -14.18
N PRO A 183 -1.84 16.48 -14.41
CA PRO A 183 -2.19 17.70 -13.67
C PRO A 183 -3.66 18.11 -13.80
N GLY A 184 -4.30 17.83 -14.93
CA GLY A 184 -5.72 18.08 -15.16
C GLY A 184 -6.67 17.22 -14.29
N LYS A 185 -6.16 16.12 -13.72
CA LYS A 185 -6.89 15.21 -12.81
C LYS A 185 -6.39 15.31 -11.37
N SER A 186 -5.49 16.23 -11.05
CA SER A 186 -4.81 16.31 -9.75
C SER A 186 -5.78 16.32 -8.56
N ASN A 187 -6.86 17.11 -8.61
CA ASN A 187 -7.82 17.18 -7.50
C ASN A 187 -8.52 15.82 -7.28
N ALA A 188 -8.96 15.15 -8.35
CA ALA A 188 -9.65 13.87 -8.25
C ALA A 188 -8.73 12.77 -7.69
N VAL A 189 -7.47 12.68 -8.17
CA VAL A 189 -6.53 11.67 -7.67
C VAL A 189 -6.06 11.95 -6.25
N LEU A 190 -5.91 13.22 -5.86
CA LEU A 190 -5.58 13.60 -4.48
C LEU A 190 -6.75 13.30 -3.53
N GLU A 191 -7.98 13.58 -3.93
CA GLU A 191 -9.18 13.21 -3.18
C GLU A 191 -9.27 11.68 -3.02
N ARG A 192 -9.01 10.93 -4.09
CA ARG A 192 -9.00 9.47 -4.03
C ARG A 192 -7.91 8.94 -3.08
N GLY A 193 -6.71 9.48 -3.13
CA GLY A 193 -5.62 9.11 -2.23
C GLY A 193 -5.92 9.44 -0.77
N ARG A 194 -6.59 10.57 -0.51
CA ARG A 194 -7.08 10.90 0.81
C ARG A 194 -8.10 9.86 1.29
N SER A 195 -9.11 9.57 0.49
CA SER A 195 -10.15 8.59 0.80
C SER A 195 -9.61 7.18 1.01
N PHE A 196 -8.56 6.78 0.24
CA PHE A 196 -7.87 5.52 0.40
C PHE A 196 -7.26 5.36 1.80
N GLY A 197 -6.64 6.41 2.33
CA GLY A 197 -6.17 6.45 3.72
C GLY A 197 -7.32 6.42 4.73
N ASP A 198 -8.38 7.23 4.52
CA ASP A 198 -9.54 7.32 5.41
C ASP A 198 -10.30 5.98 5.49
N SER A 199 -10.26 5.17 4.45
CA SER A 199 -10.78 3.81 4.45
C SER A 199 -10.23 2.95 5.59
N ARG A 200 -9.03 3.24 6.08
CA ARG A 200 -8.44 2.47 7.19
C ARG A 200 -9.03 2.82 8.56
N VAL A 201 -9.53 4.04 8.73
CA VAL A 201 -10.31 4.44 9.91
C VAL A 201 -11.67 3.76 9.87
N ILE A 202 -12.34 3.80 8.71
CA ILE A 202 -13.65 3.18 8.48
C ILE A 202 -13.58 1.66 8.67
N CYS A 203 -12.48 1.03 8.27
CA CYS A 203 -12.20 -0.40 8.50
C CYS A 203 -11.86 -0.74 9.96
N ASN A 204 -11.83 0.22 10.89
CA ASN A 204 -11.50 0.00 12.29
C ASN A 204 -10.08 -0.55 12.54
N VAL A 205 -9.14 -0.32 11.61
CA VAL A 205 -7.76 -0.87 11.68
C VAL A 205 -6.70 0.19 11.96
N HIS A 206 -7.01 1.47 11.77
CA HIS A 206 -6.12 2.59 12.06
C HIS A 206 -6.87 3.75 12.72
N TRP A 207 -6.14 4.50 13.54
CA TRP A 207 -6.59 5.76 14.09
C TRP A 207 -6.44 6.88 13.05
N GLN A 208 -7.21 7.97 13.20
CA GLN A 208 -7.11 9.10 12.27
C GLN A 208 -5.70 9.71 12.27
N SER A 209 -5.05 9.82 13.43
CA SER A 209 -3.67 10.30 13.49
C SER A 209 -2.67 9.39 12.78
N ASP A 210 -2.85 8.05 12.78
CA ASP A 210 -2.02 7.13 12.00
C ASP A 210 -2.10 7.45 10.51
N VAL A 211 -3.30 7.79 10.04
CA VAL A 211 -3.60 8.10 8.63
C VAL A 211 -2.99 9.45 8.23
N VAL A 212 -3.14 10.47 9.07
CA VAL A 212 -2.56 11.80 8.83
C VAL A 212 -1.04 11.72 8.72
N GLU A 213 -0.38 11.06 9.68
CA GLU A 213 1.07 10.91 9.67
C GLU A 213 1.56 9.96 8.55
N GLY A 214 0.72 8.99 8.17
CA GLY A 214 0.98 8.18 6.98
C GLY A 214 1.04 9.02 5.70
N ARG A 215 0.14 9.98 5.52
CA ARG A 215 0.18 10.92 4.37
C ARG A 215 1.42 11.79 4.39
N LEU A 216 1.81 12.32 5.56
CA LEU A 216 3.05 13.10 5.68
C LEU A 216 4.26 12.27 5.25
N LEU A 217 4.33 11.01 5.71
CA LEU A 217 5.41 10.10 5.32
C LEU A 217 5.37 9.78 3.82
N GLY A 218 4.20 9.60 3.23
CA GLY A 218 4.04 9.41 1.78
C GLY A 218 4.57 10.58 0.95
N ALA A 219 4.36 11.82 1.42
CA ALA A 219 4.95 13.00 0.78
C ALA A 219 6.49 12.99 0.87
N ALA A 220 7.05 12.56 2.01
CA ALA A 220 8.50 12.42 2.16
C ALA A 220 9.08 11.33 1.24
N VAL A 221 8.35 10.22 1.02
CA VAL A 221 8.73 9.18 0.06
C VAL A 221 8.82 9.77 -1.34
N VAL A 222 7.80 10.50 -1.80
CA VAL A 222 7.81 11.15 -3.13
C VAL A 222 8.98 12.12 -3.27
N ALA A 223 9.27 12.92 -2.25
CA ALA A 223 10.42 13.82 -2.27
C ALA A 223 11.75 13.07 -2.45
N LYS A 224 11.91 11.91 -1.81
CA LYS A 224 13.11 11.06 -1.99
C LYS A 224 13.17 10.41 -3.37
N LEU A 225 12.05 9.91 -3.89
CA LEU A 225 11.96 9.30 -5.22
C LEU A 225 12.49 10.23 -6.32
N HIS A 226 12.26 11.53 -6.23
CA HIS A 226 12.79 12.50 -7.20
C HIS A 226 14.32 12.62 -7.24
N SER A 227 15.05 12.05 -6.28
CA SER A 227 16.51 11.95 -6.35
C SER A 227 16.99 10.74 -7.19
N VAL A 228 16.08 9.82 -7.54
CA VAL A 228 16.40 8.57 -8.27
C VAL A 228 16.19 8.76 -9.76
N ALA A 229 17.23 8.53 -10.57
CA ALA A 229 17.19 8.73 -12.02
C ALA A 229 16.19 7.78 -12.71
N GLU A 230 16.17 6.52 -12.29
CA GLU A 230 15.25 5.49 -12.80
C GLU A 230 13.78 5.89 -12.56
N PHE A 231 13.42 6.27 -11.33
CA PHE A 231 12.06 6.75 -11.03
C PHE A 231 11.65 7.91 -11.94
N LYS A 232 12.54 8.86 -12.19
CA LYS A 232 12.22 10.01 -13.07
C LYS A 232 12.00 9.59 -14.53
N ALA A 233 12.74 8.60 -15.02
CA ALA A 233 12.56 8.05 -16.36
C ALA A 233 11.21 7.32 -16.47
N ASP A 234 10.88 6.47 -15.50
CA ASP A 234 9.61 5.74 -15.46
C ASP A 234 8.42 6.70 -15.31
N LEU A 235 8.55 7.75 -14.49
CA LEU A 235 7.54 8.79 -14.34
C LEU A 235 7.24 9.50 -15.67
N ALA A 236 8.28 9.80 -16.47
CA ALA A 236 8.11 10.42 -17.78
C ALA A 236 7.43 9.46 -18.78
N THR A 237 7.78 8.19 -18.77
CA THR A 237 7.16 7.16 -19.60
C THR A 237 5.70 6.93 -19.20
N ALA A 238 5.42 6.80 -17.90
CA ALA A 238 4.06 6.66 -17.37
C ALA A 238 3.15 7.85 -17.74
N LYS A 239 3.71 9.07 -17.79
CA LYS A 239 2.98 10.24 -18.28
C LYS A 239 2.56 10.09 -19.75
N THR A 240 3.42 9.52 -20.58
CA THR A 240 3.10 9.24 -21.99
C THR A 240 2.02 8.17 -22.11
N GLU A 241 2.10 7.10 -21.32
CA GLU A 241 1.08 6.05 -21.28
C GLU A 241 -0.29 6.61 -20.87
N VAL A 242 -0.35 7.44 -19.83
CA VAL A 242 -1.60 8.05 -19.35
C VAL A 242 -2.19 9.00 -20.39
N THR A 243 -1.34 9.75 -21.12
CA THR A 243 -1.79 10.66 -22.17
C THR A 243 -2.43 9.91 -23.36
N ALA A 244 -1.91 8.73 -23.69
CA ALA A 244 -2.43 7.86 -24.74
C ALA A 244 -3.47 6.84 -24.23
N GLY A 245 -3.71 6.79 -22.92
CA GLY A 245 -4.48 5.76 -22.27
C GLY A 245 -5.98 5.80 -22.56
N GLN A 246 -6.63 4.67 -22.34
CA GLN A 246 -8.07 4.49 -22.51
C GLN A 246 -8.81 4.68 -21.20
N SER A 247 -10.05 5.19 -21.28
CA SER A 247 -10.93 5.28 -20.13
C SER A 247 -11.16 3.91 -19.48
N PRO A 248 -11.36 3.88 -18.14
CA PRO A 248 -11.67 2.63 -17.43
C PRO A 248 -12.90 1.95 -18.03
N SER A 249 -12.87 0.62 -18.12
CA SER A 249 -13.99 -0.19 -18.61
C SER A 249 -15.13 -0.34 -17.58
N LYS A 250 -14.88 0.03 -16.31
CA LYS A 250 -15.85 -0.03 -15.20
C LYS A 250 -16.68 1.25 -15.06
N ASP A 251 -17.87 1.16 -14.43
CA ASP A 251 -18.65 2.33 -14.06
C ASP A 251 -17.98 3.06 -12.87
N CYS A 252 -17.54 4.28 -13.12
CA CYS A 252 -16.91 5.17 -12.13
C CYS A 252 -17.93 6.06 -11.39
N GLY A 253 -19.17 6.12 -11.81
CA GLY A 253 -20.19 7.02 -11.23
C GLY A 253 -20.57 6.64 -9.80
N GLU A 254 -20.59 5.35 -9.47
CA GLU A 254 -20.85 4.87 -8.12
C GLU A 254 -19.73 5.26 -7.15
N GLU A 255 -18.47 5.06 -7.55
CA GLU A 255 -17.31 5.41 -6.72
C GLU A 255 -17.31 6.91 -6.38
N THR A 256 -17.56 7.78 -7.36
CA THR A 256 -17.60 9.23 -7.15
C THR A 256 -18.60 9.64 -6.08
N LYS A 257 -19.81 9.07 -6.10
CA LYS A 257 -20.86 9.35 -5.09
C LYS A 257 -20.45 8.91 -3.69
N VAL A 258 -19.76 7.79 -3.60
CA VAL A 258 -19.33 7.20 -2.30
C VAL A 258 -18.19 7.99 -1.67
N LEU A 259 -17.30 8.59 -2.48
CA LEU A 259 -16.18 9.39 -1.99
C LEU A 259 -16.62 10.66 -1.25
N GLU A 260 -17.83 11.15 -1.49
CA GLU A 260 -18.39 12.34 -0.82
C GLU A 260 -18.85 12.09 0.63
N VAL A 261 -19.03 10.83 1.03
CA VAL A 261 -19.68 10.44 2.30
C VAL A 261 -18.80 10.67 3.53
N TRP A 262 -17.47 10.69 3.39
CA TRP A 262 -16.54 10.85 4.51
C TRP A 262 -15.43 11.83 4.15
N ARG A 263 -15.49 13.02 4.75
CA ARG A 263 -14.51 14.11 4.51
C ARG A 263 -14.12 14.78 5.82
N HIS A 264 -13.06 14.32 6.45
CA HIS A 264 -12.48 14.91 7.68
C HIS A 264 -11.06 15.44 7.48
#